data_181139803944b3c5fd4b1ae1d0d05a66
#
_entry.id   181139803944b3c5fd4b1ae1d0d05a66
#
_cell.length_a   1.000
_cell.length_b   1.000
_cell.length_c   1.000
_cell.angle_alpha   90.00
_cell.angle_beta   90.00
_cell.angle_gamma   90.00
#
_symmetry.space_group_name_H-M   'P 1'
#
loop_
_entity.id
_entity.type
_entity.pdbx_description
1 polymer ?
#
loop_
_entity_poly.entity_id
_entity_poly.type
_entity_poly.pdbx_seq_one_letter_code
_entity_poly.pdbx_strand_id
1 'polypeptide(L)'
;MFADRHDAGVRLAERLTGIVTEENVVVLGLPRGGVPVAFEVAQALGAPLDVIVVRKLGVPFQPELGFGAVGEGGVRVINPEVVRMADVTPAEMAAVEKGERAEVLRRASRFRGDRAPVDLAGRTVIVVDDGIATGGTARAACQVARARGAARVILAVPVGAPDTVASLRQDADEVICLETPDALWAIGVWYADFTQTTDEQVVKLLRQAAAPAAEGAVSGKAGVVTSDQLERIDEVMVNVGLVRLPGRLVVPEEAAGVVVFVHGSGSSRHSPRNRYVASVLNQAGLATLLFDLLTVEEEYDRGNVFDIELLAGRLAQVTNWLSDQPQAAGLPVGYFGASTGAAAALWAAAEPGSQVAAVVSRGGRPDLAGPRLSAVRAATLLIVGSRDELVFGLNQTAQQQLRCENHLEIIPDATHLFGEPGALETVADLARDWFTDHLGTRVS
;
A
#
# COMPACT_ATOMS: atom_id res chain seq x y z
N MET A 1 -5.86 7.57 18.02
CA MET A 1 -4.85 7.52 16.94
C MET A 1 -3.61 6.80 17.45
N PHE A 2 -3.02 5.91 16.65
CA PHE A 2 -1.81 5.14 16.97
C PHE A 2 -0.60 5.77 16.31
N ALA A 3 0.58 5.71 16.95
CA ALA A 3 1.82 6.17 16.33
C ALA A 3 2.16 5.31 15.10
N ASP A 4 2.13 4.00 15.26
CA ASP A 4 2.36 3.00 14.23
C ASP A 4 1.73 1.65 14.63
N ARG A 5 2.01 0.56 13.89
CA ARG A 5 1.50 -0.78 14.19
C ARG A 5 2.10 -1.38 15.46
N HIS A 6 3.29 -0.95 15.87
CA HIS A 6 3.88 -1.35 17.14
C HIS A 6 3.09 -0.75 18.32
N ASP A 7 2.88 0.58 18.34
CA ASP A 7 2.07 1.25 19.37
C ASP A 7 0.64 0.65 19.45
N ALA A 8 0.02 0.41 18.29
CA ALA A 8 -1.28 -0.24 18.23
C ALA A 8 -1.26 -1.65 18.82
N GLY A 9 -0.21 -2.42 18.54
CA GLY A 9 0.01 -3.76 19.08
C GLY A 9 0.20 -3.77 20.59
N VAL A 10 0.99 -2.85 21.13
CA VAL A 10 1.19 -2.70 22.58
C VAL A 10 -0.12 -2.40 23.29
N ARG A 11 -0.91 -1.44 22.81
CA ARG A 11 -2.21 -1.10 23.41
C ARG A 11 -3.22 -2.25 23.29
N LEU A 12 -3.20 -2.98 22.18
CA LEU A 12 -4.07 -4.15 22.00
C LEU A 12 -3.67 -5.29 22.96
N ALA A 13 -2.36 -5.49 23.15
CA ALA A 13 -1.81 -6.45 24.09
C ALA A 13 -2.21 -6.14 25.55
N GLU A 14 -2.12 -4.88 25.97
CA GLU A 14 -2.56 -4.43 27.30
C GLU A 14 -4.05 -4.78 27.53
N ARG A 15 -4.88 -4.54 26.51
CA ARG A 15 -6.32 -4.88 26.59
C ARG A 15 -6.55 -6.38 26.69
N LEU A 16 -5.82 -7.19 25.91
CA LEU A 16 -5.95 -8.64 25.85
C LEU A 16 -5.44 -9.32 27.13
N THR A 17 -4.35 -8.86 27.71
CA THR A 17 -3.79 -9.41 28.96
C THR A 17 -4.80 -9.36 30.12
N GLY A 18 -5.71 -8.39 30.13
CA GLY A 18 -6.80 -8.30 31.12
C GLY A 18 -8.01 -9.22 30.85
N ILE A 19 -8.08 -9.85 29.68
CA ILE A 19 -9.25 -10.63 29.23
C ILE A 19 -8.90 -12.10 29.00
N VAL A 20 -7.72 -12.37 28.43
CA VAL A 20 -7.27 -13.72 28.06
C VAL A 20 -6.54 -14.33 29.26
N THR A 21 -7.14 -15.32 29.90
CA THR A 21 -6.61 -16.02 31.09
C THR A 21 -6.18 -17.46 30.79
N GLU A 22 -6.36 -17.90 29.55
CA GLU A 22 -6.06 -19.28 29.14
C GLU A 22 -4.55 -19.45 28.91
N GLU A 23 -4.00 -20.60 29.34
CA GLU A 23 -2.58 -20.95 29.14
C GLU A 23 -2.29 -21.49 27.72
N ASN A 24 -3.32 -21.96 27.00
CA ASN A 24 -3.16 -22.61 25.69
C ASN A 24 -3.56 -21.67 24.53
N VAL A 25 -2.87 -20.54 24.45
CA VAL A 25 -3.15 -19.50 23.46
C VAL A 25 -2.21 -19.60 22.27
N VAL A 26 -2.70 -19.27 21.09
CA VAL A 26 -1.92 -19.03 19.86
C VAL A 26 -2.34 -17.70 19.25
N VAL A 27 -1.39 -16.88 18.87
CA VAL A 27 -1.65 -15.62 18.16
C VAL A 27 -1.37 -15.81 16.68
N LEU A 28 -2.33 -15.45 15.84
CA LEU A 28 -2.25 -15.53 14.39
C LEU A 28 -2.38 -14.13 13.77
N GLY A 29 -1.31 -13.65 13.16
CA GLY A 29 -1.34 -12.38 12.43
C GLY A 29 -1.86 -12.55 11.00
N LEU A 30 -2.77 -11.68 10.57
CA LEU A 30 -3.17 -11.59 9.16
C LEU A 30 -2.08 -10.87 8.35
N PRO A 31 -1.44 -11.55 7.39
CA PRO A 31 -0.37 -10.91 6.63
C PRO A 31 -0.94 -9.84 5.65
N ARG A 32 -0.26 -8.74 5.50
CA ARG A 32 1.03 -8.35 6.09
C ARG A 32 0.87 -7.47 7.32
N GLY A 33 -0.05 -6.51 7.30
CA GLY A 33 -0.21 -5.46 8.30
C GLY A 33 -0.54 -5.94 9.71
N GLY A 34 -1.30 -7.02 9.84
CA GLY A 34 -1.64 -7.59 11.15
C GLY A 34 -0.46 -8.27 11.88
N VAL A 35 0.62 -8.65 11.17
CA VAL A 35 1.73 -9.38 11.80
C VAL A 35 2.54 -8.52 12.78
N PRO A 36 2.90 -7.26 12.51
CA PRO A 36 3.53 -6.40 13.51
C PRO A 36 2.67 -6.20 14.77
N VAL A 37 1.36 -6.03 14.62
CA VAL A 37 0.42 -5.91 15.74
C VAL A 37 0.36 -7.21 16.54
N ALA A 38 0.23 -8.36 15.83
CA ALA A 38 0.21 -9.69 16.43
C ALA A 38 1.49 -10.04 17.18
N PHE A 39 2.63 -9.53 16.74
CA PHE A 39 3.91 -9.75 17.38
C PHE A 39 3.93 -9.19 18.80
N GLU A 40 3.45 -7.96 19.01
CA GLU A 40 3.37 -7.34 20.34
C GLU A 40 2.38 -8.11 21.26
N VAL A 41 1.24 -8.51 20.70
CA VAL A 41 0.25 -9.32 21.42
C VAL A 41 0.85 -10.66 21.85
N ALA A 42 1.56 -11.35 20.94
CA ALA A 42 2.18 -12.64 21.24
C ALA A 42 3.27 -12.53 22.31
N GLN A 43 4.10 -11.48 22.25
CA GLN A 43 5.12 -11.22 23.26
C GLN A 43 4.51 -10.97 24.64
N ALA A 44 3.49 -10.13 24.74
CA ALA A 44 2.87 -9.78 26.00
C ALA A 44 2.15 -10.96 26.66
N LEU A 45 1.55 -11.85 25.86
CA LEU A 45 0.87 -13.05 26.33
C LEU A 45 1.80 -14.27 26.50
N GLY A 46 3.09 -14.18 26.12
CA GLY A 46 4.00 -15.30 26.08
C GLY A 46 3.52 -16.44 25.16
N ALA A 47 2.73 -16.11 24.14
CA ALA A 47 2.06 -17.06 23.27
C ALA A 47 2.84 -17.28 21.94
N PRO A 48 2.78 -18.47 21.35
CA PRO A 48 3.30 -18.70 20.00
C PRO A 48 2.67 -17.77 18.97
N LEU A 49 3.49 -17.20 18.09
CA LEU A 49 3.06 -16.40 16.93
C LEU A 49 3.20 -17.18 15.64
N ASP A 50 2.14 -17.15 14.84
CA ASP A 50 2.19 -17.61 13.44
C ASP A 50 1.34 -16.68 12.55
N VAL A 51 1.36 -16.91 11.24
CA VAL A 51 0.45 -16.25 10.29
C VAL A 51 -0.74 -17.12 9.99
N ILE A 52 -1.86 -16.50 9.66
CA ILE A 52 -2.99 -17.17 9.05
C ILE A 52 -3.19 -16.64 7.64
N VAL A 53 -2.88 -17.47 6.64
CA VAL A 53 -3.04 -17.10 5.24
C VAL A 53 -4.38 -17.60 4.74
N VAL A 54 -5.24 -16.65 4.40
CA VAL A 54 -6.59 -16.92 3.90
C VAL A 54 -6.83 -16.13 2.62
N ARG A 55 -7.71 -16.66 1.77
CA ARG A 55 -8.16 -15.98 0.56
C ARG A 55 -9.67 -16.08 0.42
N LYS A 56 -10.31 -14.95 0.18
CA LYS A 56 -11.73 -14.86 -0.12
C LYS A 56 -12.01 -15.50 -1.48
N LEU A 57 -13.04 -16.32 -1.57
CA LEU A 57 -13.58 -16.83 -2.82
C LEU A 57 -14.66 -15.88 -3.32
N GLY A 58 -14.29 -14.98 -4.23
CA GLY A 58 -15.20 -14.00 -4.80
C GLY A 58 -16.07 -14.58 -5.90
N VAL A 59 -17.31 -14.10 -6.00
CA VAL A 59 -18.20 -14.42 -7.14
C VAL A 59 -17.54 -13.93 -8.43
N PRO A 60 -17.46 -14.74 -9.52
CA PRO A 60 -16.69 -14.41 -10.72
C PRO A 60 -17.00 -13.05 -11.35
N PHE A 61 -18.27 -12.66 -11.38
CA PHE A 61 -18.75 -11.39 -11.94
C PHE A 61 -18.88 -10.28 -10.89
N GLN A 62 -18.70 -10.58 -9.60
CA GLN A 62 -18.73 -9.62 -8.49
C GLN A 62 -17.71 -10.03 -7.40
N PRO A 63 -16.39 -9.85 -7.62
CA PRO A 63 -15.35 -10.38 -6.74
C PRO A 63 -15.40 -9.87 -5.29
N GLU A 64 -16.06 -8.71 -5.07
CA GLU A 64 -16.27 -8.18 -3.72
C GLU A 64 -17.28 -9.00 -2.92
N LEU A 65 -18.24 -9.66 -3.56
CA LEU A 65 -19.16 -10.58 -2.92
C LEU A 65 -18.47 -11.94 -2.73
N GLY A 66 -18.17 -12.30 -1.48
CA GLY A 66 -17.51 -13.56 -1.14
C GLY A 66 -18.49 -14.71 -0.98
N PHE A 67 -18.38 -15.76 -1.78
CA PHE A 67 -19.12 -16.98 -1.59
C PHE A 67 -18.43 -17.98 -0.66
N GLY A 68 -17.22 -17.67 -0.20
CA GLY A 68 -16.47 -18.50 0.72
C GLY A 68 -15.05 -18.02 0.97
N ALA A 69 -14.27 -18.90 1.56
CA ALA A 69 -12.84 -18.69 1.82
C ALA A 69 -12.08 -20.01 1.71
N VAL A 70 -10.80 -19.89 1.36
CA VAL A 70 -9.82 -20.98 1.45
C VAL A 70 -8.66 -20.56 2.33
N GLY A 71 -8.15 -21.52 3.07
CA GLY A 71 -6.99 -21.36 3.95
C GLY A 71 -6.01 -22.50 3.78
N GLU A 72 -4.96 -22.42 4.56
CA GLU A 72 -3.92 -23.45 4.60
C GLU A 72 -4.48 -24.81 5.06
N GLY A 73 -3.74 -25.88 4.76
CA GLY A 73 -4.17 -27.26 5.10
C GLY A 73 -5.37 -27.75 4.30
N GLY A 74 -5.69 -27.09 3.18
CA GLY A 74 -6.83 -27.47 2.34
C GLY A 74 -8.17 -27.03 2.89
N VAL A 75 -8.19 -26.23 3.93
CA VAL A 75 -9.43 -25.72 4.55
C VAL A 75 -10.23 -24.92 3.54
N ARG A 76 -11.53 -25.22 3.48
CA ARG A 76 -12.52 -24.58 2.63
C ARG A 76 -13.78 -24.28 3.43
N VAL A 77 -14.19 -23.03 3.38
CA VAL A 77 -15.48 -22.60 3.97
C VAL A 77 -16.32 -22.00 2.86
N ILE A 78 -17.56 -22.44 2.71
CA ILE A 78 -18.50 -21.96 1.70
C ILE A 78 -19.72 -21.38 2.39
N ASN A 79 -20.21 -20.26 1.85
CA ASN A 79 -21.51 -19.68 2.20
C ASN A 79 -22.57 -20.15 1.17
N PRO A 80 -23.43 -21.12 1.52
CA PRO A 80 -24.40 -21.69 0.58
C PRO A 80 -25.47 -20.67 0.13
N GLU A 81 -25.72 -19.66 0.96
CA GLU A 81 -26.72 -18.63 0.63
C GLU A 81 -26.21 -17.72 -0.47
N VAL A 82 -24.95 -17.28 -0.39
CA VAL A 82 -24.32 -16.48 -1.44
C VAL A 82 -24.21 -17.28 -2.73
N VAL A 83 -23.81 -18.55 -2.67
CA VAL A 83 -23.73 -19.43 -3.85
C VAL A 83 -25.09 -19.49 -4.56
N ARG A 84 -26.19 -19.70 -3.80
CA ARG A 84 -27.55 -19.75 -4.37
C ARG A 84 -28.00 -18.39 -4.90
N MET A 85 -27.79 -17.32 -4.13
CA MET A 85 -28.23 -15.97 -4.50
C MET A 85 -27.52 -15.46 -5.76
N ALA A 86 -26.23 -15.78 -5.92
CA ALA A 86 -25.42 -15.35 -7.03
C ALA A 86 -25.36 -16.40 -8.18
N ASP A 87 -26.10 -17.49 -8.07
CA ASP A 87 -26.16 -18.60 -9.05
C ASP A 87 -24.76 -19.10 -9.50
N VAL A 88 -23.83 -19.20 -8.54
CA VAL A 88 -22.46 -19.62 -8.83
C VAL A 88 -22.42 -21.13 -9.07
N THR A 89 -22.03 -21.51 -10.26
CA THR A 89 -21.96 -22.92 -10.65
C THR A 89 -20.81 -23.68 -9.99
N PRO A 90 -20.90 -25.01 -9.82
CA PRO A 90 -19.77 -25.81 -9.30
C PRO A 90 -18.48 -25.67 -10.10
N ALA A 91 -18.56 -25.45 -11.41
CA ALA A 91 -17.40 -25.26 -12.27
C ALA A 91 -16.71 -23.91 -12.00
N GLU A 92 -17.47 -22.83 -11.83
CA GLU A 92 -16.96 -21.52 -11.47
C GLU A 92 -16.36 -21.53 -10.07
N MET A 93 -17.03 -22.13 -9.10
CA MET A 93 -16.46 -22.31 -7.75
C MET A 93 -15.10 -23.00 -7.79
N ALA A 94 -15.00 -24.12 -8.54
CA ALA A 94 -13.75 -24.87 -8.65
C ALA A 94 -12.64 -24.07 -9.34
N ALA A 95 -12.96 -23.27 -10.34
CA ALA A 95 -11.99 -22.42 -11.05
C ALA A 95 -11.42 -21.33 -10.12
N VAL A 96 -12.27 -20.59 -9.40
CA VAL A 96 -11.85 -19.58 -8.42
C VAL A 96 -11.02 -20.22 -7.29
N GLU A 97 -11.52 -21.34 -6.74
CA GLU A 97 -10.86 -22.03 -5.64
C GLU A 97 -9.44 -22.50 -6.02
N LYS A 98 -9.26 -23.03 -7.23
CA LYS A 98 -7.94 -23.51 -7.70
C LYS A 98 -6.90 -22.37 -7.70
N GLY A 99 -7.26 -21.20 -8.21
CA GLY A 99 -6.37 -20.04 -8.23
C GLY A 99 -6.02 -19.55 -6.82
N GLU A 100 -7.03 -19.39 -5.97
CA GLU A 100 -6.84 -18.88 -4.62
C GLU A 100 -6.09 -19.87 -3.69
N ARG A 101 -6.26 -21.19 -3.87
CA ARG A 101 -5.46 -22.20 -3.16
C ARG A 101 -3.98 -22.12 -3.50
N ALA A 102 -3.64 -21.96 -4.78
CA ALA A 102 -2.26 -21.82 -5.21
C ALA A 102 -1.60 -20.58 -4.54
N GLU A 103 -2.34 -19.48 -4.47
CA GLU A 103 -1.88 -18.25 -3.83
C GLU A 103 -1.71 -18.39 -2.30
N VAL A 104 -2.62 -19.10 -1.61
CA VAL A 104 -2.48 -19.44 -0.19
C VAL A 104 -1.18 -20.20 0.06
N LEU A 105 -0.92 -21.25 -0.71
CA LEU A 105 0.29 -22.06 -0.56
C LEU A 105 1.57 -21.26 -0.83
N ARG A 106 1.57 -20.45 -1.88
CA ARG A 106 2.70 -19.58 -2.22
C ARG A 106 3.03 -18.61 -1.08
N ARG A 107 2.01 -17.93 -0.54
CA ARG A 107 2.20 -16.97 0.58
C ARG A 107 2.62 -17.65 1.87
N ALA A 108 1.98 -18.77 2.22
CA ALA A 108 2.31 -19.52 3.42
C ALA A 108 3.78 -19.98 3.43
N SER A 109 4.25 -20.55 2.30
CA SER A 109 5.65 -20.91 2.11
C SER A 109 6.59 -19.72 2.21
N ARG A 110 6.23 -18.59 1.61
CA ARG A 110 7.04 -17.37 1.65
C ARG A 110 7.23 -16.83 3.07
N PHE A 111 6.17 -16.81 3.90
CA PHE A 111 6.25 -16.27 5.25
C PHE A 111 6.89 -17.23 6.27
N ARG A 112 6.62 -18.53 6.15
CA ARG A 112 7.11 -19.54 7.10
C ARG A 112 8.44 -20.17 6.71
N GLY A 113 8.77 -20.21 5.41
CA GLY A 113 9.87 -21.07 4.92
C GLY A 113 9.58 -22.53 5.27
N ASP A 114 10.55 -23.21 5.89
CA ASP A 114 10.47 -24.63 6.25
C ASP A 114 9.74 -24.91 7.59
N ARG A 115 9.23 -23.88 8.26
CA ARG A 115 8.52 -24.07 9.53
C ARG A 115 7.14 -24.66 9.32
N ALA A 116 6.80 -25.67 10.11
CA ALA A 116 5.45 -26.20 10.15
C ALA A 116 4.47 -25.15 10.74
N PRO A 117 3.23 -25.09 10.25
CA PRO A 117 2.21 -24.25 10.85
C PRO A 117 1.90 -24.69 12.27
N VAL A 118 1.63 -23.72 13.16
CA VAL A 118 1.24 -24.01 14.55
C VAL A 118 -0.09 -24.78 14.56
N ASP A 119 -0.15 -25.82 15.37
CA ASP A 119 -1.39 -26.58 15.58
C ASP A 119 -2.40 -25.73 16.38
N LEU A 120 -3.65 -25.69 15.91
CA LEU A 120 -4.73 -24.92 16.51
C LEU A 120 -5.75 -25.80 17.27
N ALA A 121 -5.64 -27.12 17.15
CA ALA A 121 -6.62 -28.02 17.71
C ALA A 121 -6.73 -27.88 19.24
N GLY A 122 -7.95 -27.61 19.73
CA GLY A 122 -8.26 -27.45 21.16
C GLY A 122 -7.69 -26.16 21.80
N ARG A 123 -7.16 -25.22 21.02
CA ARG A 123 -6.53 -23.99 21.54
C ARG A 123 -7.46 -22.77 21.47
N THR A 124 -7.18 -21.78 22.31
CA THR A 124 -7.68 -20.42 22.14
C THR A 124 -6.81 -19.71 21.10
N VAL A 125 -7.41 -19.31 20.00
CA VAL A 125 -6.73 -18.64 18.88
C VAL A 125 -7.12 -17.18 18.85
N ILE A 126 -6.12 -16.30 18.88
CA ILE A 126 -6.30 -14.84 18.71
C ILE A 126 -5.91 -14.48 17.28
N VAL A 127 -6.89 -14.13 16.47
CA VAL A 127 -6.68 -13.61 15.12
C VAL A 127 -6.50 -12.11 15.20
N VAL A 128 -5.37 -11.60 14.67
CA VAL A 128 -5.00 -10.18 14.77
C VAL A 128 -4.81 -9.59 13.38
N ASP A 129 -5.39 -8.40 13.17
CA ASP A 129 -5.14 -7.56 11.99
C ASP A 129 -4.81 -6.13 12.43
N ASP A 130 -4.31 -5.28 11.51
CA ASP A 130 -4.03 -3.87 11.79
C ASP A 130 -5.29 -2.97 11.74
N GLY A 131 -6.42 -3.51 11.31
CA GLY A 131 -7.73 -2.87 11.34
C GLY A 131 -8.72 -3.57 10.42
N ILE A 132 -9.99 -3.25 10.61
CA ILE A 132 -11.10 -3.88 9.87
C ILE A 132 -11.98 -2.82 9.20
N ALA A 133 -11.98 -2.78 7.87
CA ALA A 133 -12.92 -1.98 7.09
C ALA A 133 -14.16 -2.80 6.71
N THR A 134 -14.03 -3.73 5.77
CA THR A 134 -15.14 -4.58 5.28
C THR A 134 -15.26 -5.93 5.99
N GLY A 135 -14.23 -6.34 6.74
CA GLY A 135 -14.19 -7.56 7.53
C GLY A 135 -14.08 -8.88 6.77
N GLY A 136 -14.05 -8.87 5.45
CA GLY A 136 -14.04 -10.10 4.65
C GLY A 136 -12.85 -11.03 4.93
N THR A 137 -11.65 -10.48 5.07
CA THR A 137 -10.44 -11.24 5.40
C THR A 137 -10.47 -11.76 6.84
N ALA A 138 -10.87 -10.91 7.79
CA ALA A 138 -10.97 -11.29 9.21
C ALA A 138 -12.01 -12.41 9.41
N ARG A 139 -13.16 -12.30 8.75
CA ARG A 139 -14.20 -13.36 8.74
C ARG A 139 -13.64 -14.69 8.22
N ALA A 140 -12.97 -14.65 7.06
CA ALA A 140 -12.34 -15.83 6.48
C ALA A 140 -11.32 -16.46 7.44
N ALA A 141 -10.52 -15.63 8.12
CA ALA A 141 -9.52 -16.11 9.06
C ALA A 141 -10.15 -16.77 10.28
N CYS A 142 -11.19 -16.18 10.89
CA CYS A 142 -11.92 -16.78 12.01
C CYS A 142 -12.52 -18.14 11.62
N GLN A 143 -13.16 -18.22 10.46
CA GLN A 143 -13.75 -19.45 9.94
C GLN A 143 -12.69 -20.52 9.66
N VAL A 144 -11.55 -20.15 9.09
CA VAL A 144 -10.43 -21.08 8.84
C VAL A 144 -9.80 -21.54 10.16
N ALA A 145 -9.60 -20.65 11.15
CA ALA A 145 -9.11 -21.04 12.46
C ALA A 145 -10.05 -22.04 13.16
N ARG A 146 -11.36 -21.81 13.07
CA ARG A 146 -12.38 -22.72 13.59
C ARG A 146 -12.33 -24.09 12.89
N ALA A 147 -12.25 -24.09 11.56
CA ALA A 147 -12.16 -25.32 10.76
C ALA A 147 -10.86 -26.11 11.00
N ARG A 148 -9.79 -25.44 11.48
CA ARG A 148 -8.54 -26.09 11.93
C ARG A 148 -8.61 -26.58 13.38
N GLY A 149 -9.79 -26.57 14.00
CA GLY A 149 -10.01 -27.16 15.33
C GLY A 149 -9.79 -26.22 16.50
N ALA A 150 -9.72 -24.89 16.30
CA ALA A 150 -9.67 -23.93 17.41
C ALA A 150 -10.88 -24.10 18.34
N ALA A 151 -10.64 -24.25 19.65
CA ALA A 151 -11.70 -24.37 20.65
C ALA A 151 -12.40 -23.02 20.89
N ARG A 152 -11.64 -21.93 20.85
CA ARG A 152 -12.12 -20.56 20.96
C ARG A 152 -11.39 -19.68 19.95
N VAL A 153 -12.12 -18.77 19.32
CA VAL A 153 -11.56 -17.79 18.36
C VAL A 153 -11.86 -16.39 18.85
N ILE A 154 -10.83 -15.63 19.13
CA ILE A 154 -10.90 -14.20 19.48
C ILE A 154 -10.37 -13.41 18.27
N LEU A 155 -11.14 -12.44 17.80
CA LEU A 155 -10.67 -11.49 16.80
C LEU A 155 -10.27 -10.20 17.53
N ALA A 156 -9.04 -9.76 17.32
CA ALA A 156 -8.49 -8.60 18.01
C ALA A 156 -7.87 -7.61 17.02
N VAL A 157 -8.33 -6.36 17.04
CA VAL A 157 -7.87 -5.32 16.13
C VAL A 157 -7.80 -3.96 16.80
N PRO A 158 -6.89 -3.09 16.37
CA PRO A 158 -6.79 -1.73 16.89
C PRO A 158 -7.97 -0.83 16.50
N VAL A 159 -8.50 -0.97 15.28
CA VAL A 159 -9.60 -0.12 14.78
C VAL A 159 -10.51 -0.90 13.84
N GLY A 160 -11.80 -0.61 13.89
CA GLY A 160 -12.78 -1.25 13.00
C GLY A 160 -14.07 -0.45 12.84
N ALA A 161 -14.72 -0.59 11.67
CA ALA A 161 -16.04 0.00 11.45
C ALA A 161 -17.08 -0.64 12.38
N PRO A 162 -17.93 0.13 13.10
CA PRO A 162 -18.86 -0.37 14.10
C PRO A 162 -19.74 -1.52 13.61
N ASP A 163 -20.38 -1.35 12.45
CA ASP A 163 -21.27 -2.35 11.85
C ASP A 163 -20.52 -3.64 11.48
N THR A 164 -19.28 -3.49 10.97
CA THR A 164 -18.42 -4.63 10.63
C THR A 164 -18.01 -5.39 11.88
N VAL A 165 -17.56 -4.67 12.91
CA VAL A 165 -17.19 -5.27 14.21
C VAL A 165 -18.39 -6.02 14.82
N ALA A 166 -19.59 -5.43 14.78
CA ALA A 166 -20.80 -6.08 15.25
C ALA A 166 -21.12 -7.36 14.45
N SER A 167 -20.98 -7.33 13.12
CA SER A 167 -21.25 -8.49 12.26
C SER A 167 -20.29 -9.65 12.48
N LEU A 168 -19.02 -9.37 12.80
CA LEU A 168 -17.97 -10.39 13.01
C LEU A 168 -18.13 -11.18 14.32
N ARG A 169 -18.99 -10.73 15.24
CA ARG A 169 -19.39 -11.51 16.43
C ARG A 169 -20.12 -12.82 16.10
N GLN A 170 -20.53 -13.00 14.85
CA GLN A 170 -21.09 -14.27 14.37
C GLN A 170 -20.00 -15.29 13.98
N ASP A 171 -18.78 -14.83 13.72
CA ASP A 171 -17.66 -15.65 13.21
C ASP A 171 -16.58 -15.90 14.29
N ALA A 172 -16.52 -15.07 15.33
CA ALA A 172 -15.61 -15.18 16.46
C ALA A 172 -16.40 -15.26 17.78
N ASP A 173 -15.86 -15.97 18.77
CA ASP A 173 -16.48 -16.06 20.12
C ASP A 173 -16.38 -14.72 20.84
N GLU A 174 -15.35 -13.94 20.52
CA GLU A 174 -15.17 -12.60 21.04
C GLU A 174 -14.51 -11.71 19.98
N VAL A 175 -14.94 -10.44 19.92
CA VAL A 175 -14.33 -9.42 19.06
C VAL A 175 -13.88 -8.26 19.94
N ILE A 176 -12.57 -8.02 19.96
CA ILE A 176 -11.91 -6.95 20.68
C ILE A 176 -11.44 -5.92 19.66
N CYS A 177 -11.98 -4.71 19.76
CA CYS A 177 -11.60 -3.58 18.96
C CYS A 177 -11.33 -2.40 19.89
N LEU A 178 -10.16 -1.76 19.78
CA LEU A 178 -9.82 -0.64 20.67
C LEU A 178 -10.63 0.61 20.30
N GLU A 179 -10.73 0.88 19.01
CA GLU A 179 -11.37 2.07 18.47
C GLU A 179 -12.45 1.68 17.45
N THR A 180 -13.68 2.16 17.67
CA THR A 180 -14.82 1.94 16.76
C THR A 180 -15.41 3.29 16.38
N PRO A 181 -14.76 4.05 15.47
CA PRO A 181 -15.27 5.36 15.07
C PRO A 181 -16.57 5.26 14.28
N ASP A 182 -17.48 6.20 14.46
CA ASP A 182 -18.77 6.25 13.75
C ASP A 182 -18.61 6.23 12.23
N ALA A 183 -17.49 6.79 11.72
CA ALA A 183 -17.10 6.75 10.32
C ALA A 183 -15.65 6.29 10.17
N LEU A 184 -15.46 5.07 9.71
CA LEU A 184 -14.14 4.53 9.36
C LEU A 184 -13.93 4.60 7.85
N TRP A 185 -13.24 5.63 7.40
CA TRP A 185 -12.97 5.85 5.97
C TRP A 185 -11.83 5.00 5.44
N ALA A 186 -10.77 4.87 6.24
CA ALA A 186 -9.65 3.99 5.97
C ALA A 186 -8.92 3.64 7.28
N ILE A 187 -8.39 2.43 7.36
CA ILE A 187 -7.62 1.97 8.53
C ILE A 187 -6.39 2.86 8.77
N GLY A 188 -5.71 3.24 7.69
CA GLY A 188 -4.46 4.02 7.75
C GLY A 188 -4.60 5.41 8.39
N VAL A 189 -5.79 6.00 8.41
CA VAL A 189 -6.04 7.32 9.04
C VAL A 189 -5.87 7.29 10.55
N TRP A 190 -5.95 6.09 11.15
CA TRP A 190 -5.82 5.87 12.59
C TRP A 190 -4.38 5.69 13.05
N TYR A 191 -3.43 5.74 12.11
CA TYR A 191 -2.00 5.58 12.33
C TYR A 191 -1.24 6.82 11.85
N ALA A 192 -0.34 7.35 12.66
CA ALA A 192 0.56 8.43 12.24
C ALA A 192 1.59 7.89 11.21
N ASP A 193 2.06 6.66 11.40
CA ASP A 193 2.83 5.90 10.41
C ASP A 193 2.11 4.60 10.05
N PHE A 194 1.56 4.53 8.83
CA PHE A 194 0.94 3.34 8.25
C PHE A 194 1.76 2.78 7.08
N THR A 195 3.08 2.92 7.13
CA THR A 195 4.00 2.37 6.13
C THR A 195 3.72 0.90 5.88
N GLN A 196 3.72 0.49 4.61
CA GLN A 196 3.39 -0.88 4.24
C GLN A 196 4.40 -1.88 4.82
N THR A 197 3.92 -2.86 5.58
CA THR A 197 4.73 -3.97 6.07
C THR A 197 5.21 -4.83 4.89
N THR A 198 6.52 -5.06 4.80
CA THR A 198 7.12 -5.91 3.75
C THR A 198 7.06 -7.39 4.12
N ASP A 199 7.22 -8.27 3.13
CA ASP A 199 7.28 -9.71 3.38
C ASP A 199 8.50 -10.07 4.25
N GLU A 200 9.62 -9.38 4.06
CA GLU A 200 10.87 -9.56 4.84
C GLU A 200 10.65 -9.18 6.31
N GLN A 201 9.91 -8.11 6.57
CA GLN A 201 9.52 -7.72 7.93
C GLN A 201 8.64 -8.79 8.58
N VAL A 202 7.66 -9.33 7.86
CA VAL A 202 6.83 -10.44 8.35
C VAL A 202 7.69 -11.65 8.72
N VAL A 203 8.57 -12.09 7.82
CA VAL A 203 9.48 -13.22 8.06
C VAL A 203 10.39 -12.96 9.25
N LYS A 204 10.93 -11.73 9.39
CA LYS A 204 11.78 -11.34 10.51
C LYS A 204 11.04 -11.45 11.85
N LEU A 205 9.83 -10.89 11.96
CA LEU A 205 9.01 -10.91 13.17
C LEU A 205 8.64 -12.35 13.58
N LEU A 206 8.27 -13.19 12.60
CA LEU A 206 7.99 -14.60 12.85
C LEU A 206 9.21 -15.39 13.33
N ARG A 207 10.40 -15.06 12.84
CA ARG A 207 11.65 -15.69 13.32
C ARG A 207 12.00 -15.22 14.73
N GLN A 208 11.82 -13.94 15.03
CA GLN A 208 12.05 -13.38 16.37
C GLN A 208 11.12 -14.01 17.41
N ALA A 209 9.84 -14.19 17.09
CA ALA A 209 8.87 -14.82 17.98
C ALA A 209 9.14 -16.33 18.18
N ALA A 210 9.80 -17.00 17.24
CA ALA A 210 10.15 -18.42 17.35
C ALA A 210 11.49 -18.67 18.10
N ALA A 211 12.30 -17.65 18.33
CA ALA A 211 13.53 -17.79 19.11
C ALA A 211 13.17 -17.94 20.59
N PRO A 212 13.77 -18.94 21.32
CA PRO A 212 13.57 -19.03 22.76
C PRO A 212 14.03 -17.72 23.41
N ALA A 213 13.25 -17.23 24.39
CA ALA A 213 13.58 -16.01 25.12
C ALA A 213 14.97 -16.16 25.76
N ALA A 214 15.97 -15.53 25.15
CA ALA A 214 17.28 -15.37 25.76
C ALA A 214 17.15 -14.25 26.80
N GLU A 215 17.33 -14.63 28.05
CA GLU A 215 17.47 -13.69 29.16
C GLU A 215 18.58 -12.67 28.84
N GLY A 216 18.25 -11.41 28.89
CA GLY A 216 19.16 -10.30 29.11
C GLY A 216 20.24 -10.07 28.06
N ALA A 217 19.99 -9.16 27.15
CA ALA A 217 21.07 -8.44 26.48
C ALA A 217 20.70 -6.95 26.32
N VAL A 218 21.37 -6.19 27.14
CA VAL A 218 21.56 -4.75 27.14
C VAL A 218 21.96 -4.24 25.76
N SER A 219 21.29 -3.16 25.35
CA SER A 219 21.80 -2.06 24.52
C SER A 219 23.08 -2.36 23.72
N GLY A 220 22.90 -2.70 22.45
CA GLY A 220 23.96 -2.67 21.46
C GLY A 220 23.67 -1.57 20.45
N LYS A 221 24.47 -0.52 20.48
CA LYS A 221 24.47 0.60 19.55
C LYS A 221 24.38 0.11 18.11
N ALA A 222 23.35 0.52 17.40
CA ALA A 222 23.32 0.44 15.95
C ALA A 222 24.50 1.26 15.41
N GLY A 223 25.40 0.59 14.70
CA GLY A 223 26.46 1.24 13.97
C GLY A 223 25.87 2.18 12.93
N VAL A 224 26.22 3.44 13.09
CA VAL A 224 26.00 4.49 12.09
C VAL A 224 26.82 4.12 10.87
N VAL A 225 26.16 3.74 9.78
CA VAL A 225 26.77 3.80 8.46
C VAL A 225 26.72 5.25 8.04
N THR A 226 27.82 5.93 8.24
CA THR A 226 28.06 7.26 7.69
C THR A 226 28.24 7.11 6.17
N SER A 227 27.27 7.55 5.38
CA SER A 227 27.54 8.13 4.08
C SER A 227 27.10 9.58 4.15
N ASP A 228 28.08 10.45 4.25
CA ASP A 228 27.99 11.90 4.15
C ASP A 228 27.52 12.27 2.74
N GLN A 229 26.25 12.48 2.60
CA GLN A 229 25.66 13.50 1.72
C GLN A 229 24.56 14.16 2.53
N LEU A 230 24.75 15.42 2.86
CA LEU A 230 23.79 16.25 3.58
C LEU A 230 22.57 16.48 2.68
N GLU A 231 21.64 15.53 2.67
CA GLU A 231 20.30 15.75 2.11
C GLU A 231 19.53 16.65 3.06
N ARG A 232 19.09 17.79 2.56
CA ARG A 232 18.17 18.64 3.32
C ARG A 232 16.76 18.09 3.18
N ILE A 233 16.23 17.52 4.25
CA ILE A 233 14.87 16.97 4.31
C ILE A 233 14.00 18.01 5.05
N ASP A 234 13.04 18.60 4.35
CA ASP A 234 12.09 19.54 4.91
C ASP A 234 10.66 18.95 4.83
N GLU A 235 10.00 18.78 5.98
CA GLU A 235 8.54 18.60 6.00
C GLU A 235 7.92 19.99 5.72
N VAL A 236 7.13 20.07 4.64
CA VAL A 236 6.61 21.32 4.12
C VAL A 236 5.08 21.35 4.12
N MET A 237 4.53 22.55 4.24
CA MET A 237 3.12 22.81 3.98
C MET A 237 3.00 23.61 2.69
N VAL A 238 2.55 22.95 1.64
CA VAL A 238 2.34 23.55 0.33
C VAL A 238 1.05 24.37 0.36
N ASN A 239 1.14 25.68 0.23
CA ASN A 239 -0.01 26.57 0.21
C ASN A 239 -0.54 26.67 -1.23
N VAL A 240 -1.79 26.25 -1.46
CA VAL A 240 -2.43 26.22 -2.76
C VAL A 240 -3.80 26.91 -2.67
N GLY A 241 -3.83 28.18 -2.99
CA GLY A 241 -5.02 29.01 -2.77
C GLY A 241 -5.44 29.04 -1.30
N LEU A 242 -6.64 28.50 -0.99
CA LEU A 242 -7.15 28.44 0.38
C LEU A 242 -6.83 27.12 1.09
N VAL A 243 -6.23 26.15 0.42
CA VAL A 243 -5.88 24.86 1.01
C VAL A 243 -4.40 24.73 1.33
N ARG A 244 -4.10 23.93 2.33
CA ARG A 244 -2.74 23.62 2.77
C ARG A 244 -2.52 22.13 2.67
N LEU A 245 -1.56 21.74 1.82
CA LEU A 245 -1.26 20.34 1.55
C LEU A 245 0.05 19.95 2.23
N PRO A 246 0.06 18.92 3.05
CA PRO A 246 1.29 18.46 3.65
C PRO A 246 2.17 17.78 2.59
N GLY A 247 3.48 18.04 2.65
CA GLY A 247 4.45 17.50 1.72
C GLY A 247 5.81 17.26 2.36
N ARG A 248 6.64 16.51 1.67
CA ARG A 248 8.04 16.26 2.00
C ARG A 248 8.90 16.65 0.80
N LEU A 249 9.73 17.67 1.00
CA LEU A 249 10.69 18.14 0.02
C LEU A 249 12.09 17.66 0.42
N VAL A 250 12.76 16.97 -0.49
CA VAL A 250 14.15 16.53 -0.32
C VAL A 250 14.97 17.18 -1.42
N VAL A 251 16.02 17.92 -1.05
CA VAL A 251 16.87 18.63 -2.00
C VAL A 251 18.33 18.23 -1.74
N PRO A 252 18.91 17.39 -2.62
CA PRO A 252 20.34 17.10 -2.60
C PRO A 252 21.16 18.37 -2.85
N GLU A 253 22.43 18.37 -2.39
CA GLU A 253 23.37 19.41 -2.79
C GLU A 253 23.54 19.39 -4.33
N GLU A 254 23.50 20.58 -4.94
CA GLU A 254 23.63 20.74 -6.41
C GLU A 254 22.55 19.99 -7.22
N ALA A 255 21.29 19.97 -6.74
CA ALA A 255 20.20 19.32 -7.46
C ALA A 255 20.09 19.82 -8.92
N ALA A 256 20.07 18.88 -9.88
CA ALA A 256 19.99 19.18 -11.30
C ALA A 256 18.56 19.53 -11.77
N GLY A 257 17.56 19.08 -11.04
CA GLY A 257 16.14 19.30 -11.31
C GLY A 257 15.30 18.86 -10.12
N VAL A 258 13.97 19.06 -10.19
CA VAL A 258 13.04 18.64 -9.16
C VAL A 258 11.91 17.80 -9.75
N VAL A 259 11.62 16.66 -9.11
CA VAL A 259 10.54 15.76 -9.52
C VAL A 259 9.41 15.83 -8.51
N VAL A 260 8.23 16.20 -8.98
CA VAL A 260 6.99 16.26 -8.18
C VAL A 260 6.22 14.96 -8.35
N PHE A 261 5.94 14.28 -7.24
CA PHE A 261 5.24 13.00 -7.23
C PHE A 261 3.73 13.21 -7.15
N VAL A 262 3.02 12.62 -8.11
CA VAL A 262 1.57 12.72 -8.28
C VAL A 262 0.98 11.34 -8.02
N HIS A 263 0.51 11.12 -6.80
CA HIS A 263 0.00 9.81 -6.38
C HIS A 263 -1.36 9.48 -7.02
N GLY A 264 -1.68 8.20 -7.12
CA GLY A 264 -2.98 7.74 -7.59
C GLY A 264 -4.04 7.71 -6.50
N SER A 265 -5.28 7.39 -6.89
CA SER A 265 -6.41 7.21 -5.97
C SER A 265 -6.10 6.17 -4.89
N GLY A 266 -6.47 6.47 -3.64
CA GLY A 266 -6.21 5.60 -2.48
C GLY A 266 -4.73 5.50 -2.09
N SER A 267 -3.89 6.44 -2.52
CA SER A 267 -2.49 6.59 -2.17
C SER A 267 -2.24 7.98 -1.55
N SER A 268 -1.04 8.22 -1.04
CA SER A 268 -0.66 9.49 -0.43
C SER A 268 0.84 9.75 -0.59
N ARG A 269 1.35 10.89 -0.09
CA ARG A 269 2.78 11.19 0.03
C ARG A 269 3.57 10.12 0.78
N HIS A 270 2.90 9.27 1.57
CA HIS A 270 3.50 8.18 2.33
C HIS A 270 3.65 6.88 1.54
N SER A 271 3.24 6.83 0.27
CA SER A 271 3.37 5.65 -0.59
C SER A 271 4.78 5.06 -0.55
N PRO A 272 4.98 3.83 -0.06
CA PRO A 272 6.33 3.22 -0.01
C PRO A 272 6.97 3.10 -1.39
N ARG A 273 6.18 2.84 -2.42
CA ARG A 273 6.67 2.75 -3.80
C ARG A 273 7.17 4.09 -4.32
N ASN A 274 6.40 5.17 -4.07
CA ASN A 274 6.82 6.50 -4.48
C ASN A 274 8.03 6.97 -3.69
N ARG A 275 8.09 6.67 -2.38
CA ARG A 275 9.25 6.96 -1.54
C ARG A 275 10.52 6.23 -2.00
N TYR A 276 10.37 4.96 -2.41
CA TYR A 276 11.49 4.19 -2.95
C TYR A 276 12.02 4.84 -4.23
N VAL A 277 11.15 5.13 -5.21
CA VAL A 277 11.56 5.81 -6.44
C VAL A 277 12.18 7.18 -6.12
N ALA A 278 11.57 7.96 -5.22
CA ALA A 278 12.11 9.26 -4.79
C ALA A 278 13.53 9.14 -4.20
N SER A 279 13.79 8.10 -3.39
CA SER A 279 15.13 7.88 -2.82
C SER A 279 16.18 7.58 -3.90
N VAL A 280 15.82 6.84 -4.95
CA VAL A 280 16.71 6.58 -6.10
C VAL A 280 16.99 7.87 -6.89
N LEU A 281 15.95 8.70 -7.06
CA LEU A 281 16.12 10.00 -7.73
C LEU A 281 17.00 10.97 -6.91
N ASN A 282 16.81 11.01 -5.57
CA ASN A 282 17.64 11.84 -4.70
C ASN A 282 19.11 11.40 -4.74
N GLN A 283 19.39 10.10 -4.73
CA GLN A 283 20.76 9.56 -4.89
C GLN A 283 21.39 9.93 -6.24
N ALA A 284 20.57 10.16 -7.26
CA ALA A 284 21.01 10.63 -8.56
C ALA A 284 21.12 12.18 -8.67
N GLY A 285 20.99 12.91 -7.56
CA GLY A 285 21.10 14.37 -7.54
C GLY A 285 19.85 15.10 -8.04
N LEU A 286 18.67 14.47 -7.99
CA LEU A 286 17.40 15.10 -8.32
C LEU A 286 16.62 15.41 -7.02
N ALA A 287 16.14 16.63 -6.87
CA ALA A 287 15.24 16.97 -5.78
C ALA A 287 13.88 16.29 -5.97
N THR A 288 13.18 15.99 -4.89
CA THR A 288 11.85 15.35 -4.95
C THR A 288 10.86 16.03 -4.02
N LEU A 289 9.63 16.23 -4.49
CA LEU A 289 8.49 16.68 -3.68
C LEU A 289 7.42 15.60 -3.69
N LEU A 290 7.17 14.97 -2.54
CA LEU A 290 6.02 14.11 -2.30
C LEU A 290 4.99 14.90 -1.50
N PHE A 291 3.76 15.01 -1.97
CA PHE A 291 2.69 15.76 -1.30
C PHE A 291 1.34 15.08 -1.53
N ASP A 292 0.37 15.40 -0.71
CA ASP A 292 -1.00 14.92 -0.90
C ASP A 292 -1.75 15.85 -1.83
N LEU A 293 -2.39 15.31 -2.88
CA LEU A 293 -3.09 16.08 -3.93
C LEU A 293 -4.37 16.74 -3.43
N LEU A 294 -4.99 16.17 -2.41
CA LEU A 294 -6.22 16.62 -1.79
C LEU A 294 -6.04 16.76 -0.28
N THR A 295 -6.84 17.60 0.35
CA THR A 295 -6.97 17.58 1.81
C THR A 295 -7.79 16.36 2.23
N VAL A 296 -7.73 16.02 3.52
CA VAL A 296 -8.52 14.92 4.08
C VAL A 296 -10.02 15.13 3.83
N GLU A 297 -10.50 16.38 3.95
CA GLU A 297 -11.89 16.74 3.72
C GLU A 297 -12.30 16.61 2.25
N GLU A 298 -11.39 16.94 1.33
CA GLU A 298 -11.64 16.82 -0.11
C GLU A 298 -11.66 15.36 -0.58
N GLU A 299 -10.87 14.47 0.05
CA GLU A 299 -10.86 13.04 -0.25
C GLU A 299 -12.15 12.32 0.14
N TYR A 300 -12.97 12.90 1.03
CA TYR A 300 -14.29 12.38 1.39
C TYR A 300 -15.24 12.35 0.20
N ASP A 301 -15.14 13.30 -0.71
CA ASP A 301 -15.87 13.24 -1.97
C ASP A 301 -15.08 12.41 -3.00
N ARG A 302 -15.55 11.19 -3.24
CA ARG A 302 -14.94 10.32 -4.26
C ARG A 302 -14.92 10.94 -5.65
N GLY A 303 -15.79 11.92 -5.94
CA GLY A 303 -15.74 12.69 -7.17
C GLY A 303 -14.41 13.40 -7.33
N ASN A 304 -13.91 14.06 -6.28
CA ASN A 304 -12.64 14.79 -6.31
C ASN A 304 -11.43 13.89 -6.60
N VAL A 305 -11.44 12.64 -6.08
CA VAL A 305 -10.33 11.68 -6.26
C VAL A 305 -10.13 11.29 -7.73
N PHE A 306 -11.20 11.39 -8.54
CA PHE A 306 -11.18 11.07 -9.97
C PHE A 306 -11.37 12.30 -10.86
N ASP A 307 -11.48 13.49 -10.28
CA ASP A 307 -11.55 14.75 -11.01
C ASP A 307 -10.15 15.17 -11.47
N ILE A 308 -9.78 14.70 -12.66
CA ILE A 308 -8.45 14.94 -13.22
C ILE A 308 -8.18 16.43 -13.44
N GLU A 309 -9.20 17.24 -13.75
CA GLU A 309 -9.06 18.68 -13.92
C GLU A 309 -8.73 19.39 -12.61
N LEU A 310 -9.43 19.02 -11.53
CA LEU A 310 -9.14 19.50 -10.18
C LEU A 310 -7.71 19.13 -9.75
N LEU A 311 -7.34 17.85 -9.91
CA LEU A 311 -6.03 17.36 -9.51
C LEU A 311 -4.90 18.01 -10.32
N ALA A 312 -5.09 18.20 -11.63
CA ALA A 312 -4.13 18.86 -12.51
C ALA A 312 -3.99 20.36 -12.19
N GLY A 313 -5.10 21.05 -11.93
CA GLY A 313 -5.10 22.45 -11.49
C GLY A 313 -4.36 22.62 -10.17
N ARG A 314 -4.54 21.66 -9.23
CA ARG A 314 -3.83 21.63 -7.96
C ARG A 314 -2.33 21.43 -8.16
N LEU A 315 -1.94 20.47 -9.01
CA LEU A 315 -0.54 20.19 -9.34
C LEU A 315 0.16 21.40 -9.97
N ALA A 316 -0.51 22.12 -10.89
CA ALA A 316 0.05 23.35 -11.48
C ALA A 316 0.31 24.43 -10.40
N GLN A 317 -0.59 24.59 -9.44
CA GLN A 317 -0.39 25.53 -8.33
C GLN A 317 0.75 25.10 -7.39
N VAL A 318 0.90 23.80 -7.13
CA VAL A 318 2.04 23.24 -6.37
C VAL A 318 3.36 23.50 -7.09
N THR A 319 3.37 23.38 -8.40
CA THR A 319 4.56 23.68 -9.22
C THR A 319 4.94 25.17 -9.14
N ASN A 320 3.97 26.06 -9.16
CA ASN A 320 4.22 27.49 -8.96
C ASN A 320 4.74 27.76 -7.53
N TRP A 321 4.12 27.17 -6.50
CA TRP A 321 4.62 27.27 -5.14
C TRP A 321 6.06 26.77 -4.99
N LEU A 322 6.42 25.70 -5.68
CA LEU A 322 7.75 25.11 -5.64
C LEU A 322 8.81 26.07 -6.24
N SER A 323 8.47 26.81 -7.30
CA SER A 323 9.36 27.80 -7.90
C SER A 323 9.68 28.97 -6.97
N ASP A 324 8.83 29.23 -5.96
CA ASP A 324 9.04 30.26 -4.95
C ASP A 324 9.90 29.76 -3.75
N GLN A 325 10.21 28.47 -3.69
CA GLN A 325 11.04 27.91 -2.61
C GLN A 325 12.53 28.16 -2.93
N PRO A 326 13.28 28.80 -2.03
CA PRO A 326 14.69 29.19 -2.29
C PRO A 326 15.59 28.01 -2.70
N GLN A 327 15.32 26.82 -2.16
CA GLN A 327 16.10 25.61 -2.41
C GLN A 327 15.75 24.91 -3.74
N ALA A 328 14.62 25.25 -4.36
CA ALA A 328 14.15 24.67 -5.61
C ALA A 328 13.98 25.70 -6.74
N ALA A 329 14.18 26.99 -6.44
CA ALA A 329 14.00 28.07 -7.41
C ALA A 329 14.93 27.89 -8.62
N GLY A 330 14.34 27.97 -9.80
CA GLY A 330 15.07 27.85 -11.07
C GLY A 330 15.47 26.43 -11.48
N LEU A 331 15.11 25.40 -10.70
CA LEU A 331 15.30 24.02 -11.12
C LEU A 331 14.26 23.63 -12.17
N PRO A 332 14.64 22.92 -13.23
CA PRO A 332 13.69 22.32 -14.16
C PRO A 332 12.81 21.29 -13.44
N VAL A 333 11.51 21.25 -13.80
CA VAL A 333 10.50 20.46 -13.14
C VAL A 333 10.13 19.25 -13.98
N GLY A 334 10.07 18.08 -13.35
CA GLY A 334 9.48 16.86 -13.88
C GLY A 334 8.31 16.36 -13.01
N TYR A 335 7.41 15.56 -13.59
CA TYR A 335 6.32 14.91 -12.88
C TYR A 335 6.46 13.39 -12.91
N PHE A 336 6.35 12.76 -11.74
CA PHE A 336 6.23 11.30 -11.63
C PHE A 336 4.79 10.95 -11.20
N GLY A 337 3.98 10.51 -12.15
CA GLY A 337 2.57 10.19 -11.93
C GLY A 337 2.32 8.68 -11.81
N ALA A 338 1.46 8.27 -10.87
CA ALA A 338 1.06 6.88 -10.69
C ALA A 338 -0.46 6.73 -10.86
N SER A 339 -0.90 5.72 -11.64
CA SER A 339 -2.33 5.42 -11.87
C SER A 339 -3.12 6.68 -12.31
N THR A 340 -4.16 7.11 -11.60
CA THR A 340 -4.91 8.36 -11.86
C THR A 340 -4.02 9.61 -11.77
N GLY A 341 -3.00 9.61 -10.90
CA GLY A 341 -2.04 10.71 -10.78
C GLY A 341 -1.23 10.93 -12.06
N ALA A 342 -1.03 9.90 -12.88
CA ALA A 342 -0.38 10.07 -14.19
C ALA A 342 -1.24 10.88 -15.15
N ALA A 343 -2.56 10.72 -15.12
CA ALA A 343 -3.47 11.55 -15.90
C ALA A 343 -3.42 13.02 -15.48
N ALA A 344 -3.43 13.28 -14.17
CA ALA A 344 -3.29 14.65 -13.64
C ALA A 344 -1.93 15.28 -14.04
N ALA A 345 -0.85 14.51 -14.00
CA ALA A 345 0.48 14.95 -14.43
C ALA A 345 0.51 15.33 -15.92
N LEU A 346 -0.05 14.47 -16.78
CA LEU A 346 -0.13 14.74 -18.23
C LEU A 346 -1.03 15.92 -18.55
N TRP A 347 -2.17 16.04 -17.86
CA TRP A 347 -3.07 17.17 -18.01
C TRP A 347 -2.41 18.48 -17.61
N ALA A 348 -1.75 18.55 -16.46
CA ALA A 348 -1.02 19.74 -16.01
C ALA A 348 0.15 20.09 -16.92
N ALA A 349 0.86 19.08 -17.45
CA ALA A 349 1.94 19.29 -18.42
C ALA A 349 1.43 19.80 -19.78
N ALA A 350 0.15 19.57 -20.09
CA ALA A 350 -0.50 20.05 -21.32
C ALA A 350 -1.07 21.47 -21.19
N GLU A 351 -1.08 22.08 -19.98
CA GLU A 351 -1.60 23.42 -19.80
C GLU A 351 -0.78 24.48 -20.57
N PRO A 352 -1.46 25.49 -21.14
CA PRO A 352 -0.76 26.60 -21.82
C PRO A 352 0.23 27.28 -20.85
N GLY A 353 1.48 27.36 -21.27
CA GLY A 353 2.54 27.97 -20.44
C GLY A 353 3.21 27.03 -19.45
N SER A 354 2.82 25.77 -19.39
CA SER A 354 3.52 24.76 -18.59
C SER A 354 5.02 24.68 -18.93
N GLN A 355 5.88 24.75 -17.92
CA GLN A 355 7.34 24.65 -18.01
C GLN A 355 7.86 23.26 -17.60
N VAL A 356 6.96 22.28 -17.49
CA VAL A 356 7.34 20.90 -17.16
C VAL A 356 8.16 20.32 -18.29
N ALA A 357 9.37 19.85 -17.97
CA ALA A 357 10.32 19.32 -18.94
C ALA A 357 10.11 17.84 -19.25
N ALA A 358 9.76 17.05 -18.22
CA ALA A 358 9.59 15.61 -18.34
C ALA A 358 8.43 15.07 -17.51
N VAL A 359 7.79 14.01 -18.00
CA VAL A 359 6.76 13.24 -17.29
C VAL A 359 7.11 11.75 -17.32
N VAL A 360 7.04 11.09 -16.17
CA VAL A 360 7.05 9.62 -16.06
C VAL A 360 5.69 9.16 -15.55
N SER A 361 5.05 8.27 -16.29
CA SER A 361 3.76 7.66 -15.97
C SER A 361 3.98 6.20 -15.59
N ARG A 362 3.80 5.84 -14.32
CA ARG A 362 3.94 4.48 -13.81
C ARG A 362 2.57 3.81 -13.63
N GLY A 363 2.27 2.78 -14.42
CA GLY A 363 0.96 2.10 -14.41
C GLY A 363 -0.17 3.10 -14.55
N GLY A 364 0.04 4.13 -15.38
CA GLY A 364 -0.83 5.29 -15.47
C GLY A 364 -2.10 5.04 -16.25
N ARG A 365 -3.10 5.90 -16.00
CA ARG A 365 -4.35 6.02 -16.74
C ARG A 365 -4.34 7.27 -17.63
N PRO A 366 -3.43 7.31 -18.65
CA PRO A 366 -3.29 8.50 -19.52
C PRO A 366 -4.55 8.78 -20.32
N ASP A 367 -5.41 7.79 -20.56
CA ASP A 367 -6.72 7.92 -21.17
C ASP A 367 -7.61 8.96 -20.46
N LEU A 368 -7.46 9.11 -19.14
CA LEU A 368 -8.21 10.10 -18.36
C LEU A 368 -7.76 11.56 -18.63
N ALA A 369 -6.56 11.76 -19.20
CA ALA A 369 -6.14 13.07 -19.69
C ALA A 369 -6.77 13.41 -21.05
N GLY A 370 -7.36 12.43 -21.73
CA GLY A 370 -8.20 12.59 -22.92
C GLY A 370 -7.59 13.50 -24.01
N PRO A 371 -8.35 14.50 -24.49
CA PRO A 371 -7.92 15.34 -25.60
C PRO A 371 -6.69 16.22 -25.29
N ARG A 372 -6.30 16.34 -24.02
CA ARG A 372 -5.11 17.12 -23.60
C ARG A 372 -3.79 16.45 -24.00
N LEU A 373 -3.77 15.13 -24.24
CA LEU A 373 -2.55 14.37 -24.57
C LEU A 373 -1.79 14.98 -25.76
N SER A 374 -2.49 15.42 -26.80
CA SER A 374 -1.85 16.02 -27.98
C SER A 374 -1.21 17.39 -27.75
N ALA A 375 -1.51 18.04 -26.62
CA ALA A 375 -0.96 19.31 -26.20
C ALA A 375 0.23 19.18 -25.24
N VAL A 376 0.52 17.98 -24.73
CA VAL A 376 1.70 17.70 -23.90
C VAL A 376 2.97 17.99 -24.70
N ARG A 377 3.89 18.78 -24.12
CA ARG A 377 5.19 19.11 -24.68
C ARG A 377 6.35 18.48 -23.93
N ALA A 378 6.14 18.14 -22.67
CA ALA A 378 7.10 17.47 -21.83
C ALA A 378 7.48 16.10 -22.39
N ALA A 379 8.77 15.76 -22.40
CA ALA A 379 9.22 14.42 -22.76
C ALA A 379 8.56 13.38 -21.83
N THR A 380 7.90 12.37 -22.40
CA THR A 380 7.00 11.50 -21.65
C THR A 380 7.41 10.04 -21.73
N LEU A 381 7.68 9.42 -20.56
CA LEU A 381 7.90 7.98 -20.41
C LEU A 381 6.66 7.32 -19.81
N LEU A 382 6.11 6.33 -20.54
CA LEU A 382 5.01 5.50 -20.08
C LEU A 382 5.57 4.13 -19.65
N ILE A 383 5.36 3.73 -18.39
CA ILE A 383 5.86 2.45 -17.85
C ILE A 383 4.66 1.61 -17.44
N VAL A 384 4.53 0.40 -17.99
CA VAL A 384 3.39 -0.50 -17.77
C VAL A 384 3.87 -1.92 -17.49
N GLY A 385 3.21 -2.61 -16.57
CA GLY A 385 3.44 -4.05 -16.36
C GLY A 385 2.79 -4.90 -17.44
N SER A 386 3.50 -5.92 -17.94
CA SER A 386 2.99 -6.79 -19.02
C SER A 386 1.73 -7.58 -18.64
N ARG A 387 1.47 -7.76 -17.33
CA ARG A 387 0.26 -8.43 -16.82
C ARG A 387 -0.91 -7.47 -16.54
N ASP A 388 -0.72 -6.17 -16.77
CA ASP A 388 -1.79 -5.16 -16.67
C ASP A 388 -2.35 -4.85 -18.07
N GLU A 389 -2.98 -5.87 -18.69
CA GLU A 389 -3.40 -5.85 -20.09
C GLU A 389 -4.31 -4.65 -20.44
N LEU A 390 -5.24 -4.31 -19.52
CA LEU A 390 -6.13 -3.17 -19.72
C LEU A 390 -5.33 -1.86 -19.80
N VAL A 391 -4.48 -1.60 -18.81
CA VAL A 391 -3.68 -0.37 -18.72
C VAL A 391 -2.64 -0.34 -19.85
N PHE A 392 -2.12 -1.48 -20.26
CA PHE A 392 -1.22 -1.59 -21.42
C PHE A 392 -1.89 -1.05 -22.70
N GLY A 393 -3.09 -1.53 -23.03
CA GLY A 393 -3.83 -1.04 -24.21
C GLY A 393 -4.15 0.46 -24.16
N LEU A 394 -4.47 0.99 -22.96
CA LEU A 394 -4.71 2.41 -22.76
C LEU A 394 -3.44 3.25 -22.98
N ASN A 395 -2.29 2.76 -22.54
CA ASN A 395 -0.99 3.45 -22.72
C ASN A 395 -0.53 3.40 -24.17
N GLN A 396 -0.74 2.30 -24.90
CA GLN A 396 -0.48 2.24 -26.35
C GLN A 396 -1.31 3.28 -27.13
N THR A 397 -2.59 3.41 -26.77
CA THR A 397 -3.48 4.42 -27.39
C THR A 397 -3.02 5.83 -27.06
N ALA A 398 -2.64 6.10 -25.81
CA ALA A 398 -2.15 7.40 -25.39
C ALA A 398 -0.82 7.77 -26.06
N GLN A 399 0.09 6.80 -26.20
CA GLN A 399 1.37 6.99 -26.93
C GLN A 399 1.15 7.51 -28.33
N GLN A 400 0.17 6.99 -29.06
CA GLN A 400 -0.17 7.45 -30.41
C GLN A 400 -0.73 8.88 -30.46
N GLN A 401 -1.31 9.37 -29.36
CA GLN A 401 -1.89 10.71 -29.24
C GLN A 401 -0.85 11.76 -28.81
N LEU A 402 0.17 11.35 -28.07
CA LEU A 402 1.26 12.23 -27.66
C LEU A 402 2.05 12.69 -28.90
N ARG A 403 2.36 14.01 -28.96
CA ARG A 403 3.14 14.63 -30.05
C ARG A 403 4.54 15.04 -29.61
N CYS A 404 4.82 14.97 -28.30
CA CYS A 404 6.14 15.19 -27.73
C CYS A 404 7.02 13.94 -27.92
N GLU A 405 8.30 14.07 -27.57
CA GLU A 405 9.16 12.92 -27.35
C GLU A 405 8.51 11.98 -26.34
N ASN A 406 8.33 10.71 -26.71
CA ASN A 406 7.67 9.75 -25.81
C ASN A 406 8.18 8.33 -26.03
N HIS A 407 8.16 7.56 -24.95
CA HIS A 407 8.51 6.14 -24.98
C HIS A 407 7.52 5.32 -24.13
N LEU A 408 7.24 4.09 -24.57
CA LEU A 408 6.44 3.12 -23.80
C LEU A 408 7.33 1.94 -23.45
N GLU A 409 7.57 1.76 -22.15
CA GLU A 409 8.35 0.67 -21.60
C GLU A 409 7.44 -0.37 -20.93
N ILE A 410 7.68 -1.64 -21.22
CA ILE A 410 6.88 -2.75 -20.70
C ILE A 410 7.73 -3.57 -19.76
N ILE A 411 7.36 -3.60 -18.47
CA ILE A 411 8.06 -4.40 -17.48
C ILE A 411 7.55 -5.84 -17.54
N PRO A 412 8.40 -6.81 -17.93
CA PRO A 412 7.99 -8.21 -18.03
C PRO A 412 7.46 -8.75 -16.70
N ASP A 413 6.39 -9.56 -16.79
CA ASP A 413 5.76 -10.22 -15.63
C ASP A 413 5.23 -9.30 -14.53
N ALA A 414 5.31 -7.98 -14.65
CA ALA A 414 4.82 -7.04 -13.66
C ALA A 414 3.30 -6.82 -13.76
N THR A 415 2.67 -6.71 -12.61
CA THR A 415 1.27 -6.28 -12.45
C THR A 415 1.17 -4.76 -12.30
N HIS A 416 -0.06 -4.23 -12.15
CA HIS A 416 -0.33 -2.79 -11.97
C HIS A 416 0.49 -2.11 -10.86
N LEU A 417 0.79 -2.83 -9.80
CA LEU A 417 1.47 -2.28 -8.63
C LEU A 417 2.99 -2.46 -8.64
N PHE A 418 3.55 -3.19 -9.63
CA PHE A 418 4.98 -3.49 -9.73
C PHE A 418 5.53 -4.11 -8.43
N GLY A 419 4.75 -5.04 -7.85
CA GLY A 419 5.11 -5.71 -6.60
C GLY A 419 6.01 -6.93 -6.79
N GLU A 420 6.29 -7.31 -8.01
CA GLU A 420 7.14 -8.44 -8.38
C GLU A 420 8.61 -8.10 -8.13
N PRO A 421 9.44 -9.10 -7.75
CA PRO A 421 10.87 -8.88 -7.49
C PRO A 421 11.58 -8.22 -8.68
N GLY A 422 12.27 -7.11 -8.45
CA GLY A 422 12.99 -6.35 -9.48
C GLY A 422 12.12 -5.40 -10.31
N ALA A 423 10.79 -5.51 -10.26
CA ALA A 423 9.91 -4.69 -11.10
C ALA A 423 9.93 -3.21 -10.70
N LEU A 424 9.85 -2.92 -9.40
CA LEU A 424 9.88 -1.54 -8.90
C LEU A 424 11.28 -0.93 -9.02
N GLU A 425 12.32 -1.72 -8.87
CA GLU A 425 13.71 -1.34 -9.11
C GLU A 425 13.91 -0.90 -10.56
N THR A 426 13.40 -1.68 -11.51
CA THR A 426 13.45 -1.33 -12.94
C THR A 426 12.68 -0.02 -13.23
N VAL A 427 11.49 0.16 -12.61
CA VAL A 427 10.75 1.42 -12.72
C VAL A 427 11.57 2.60 -12.20
N ALA A 428 12.25 2.43 -11.06
CA ALA A 428 13.05 3.49 -10.46
C ALA A 428 14.26 3.86 -11.32
N ASP A 429 14.95 2.86 -11.88
CA ASP A 429 16.08 3.07 -12.80
C ASP A 429 15.65 3.79 -14.08
N LEU A 430 14.56 3.34 -14.71
CA LEU A 430 14.01 4.00 -15.90
C LEU A 430 13.60 5.45 -15.62
N ALA A 431 12.95 5.69 -14.48
CA ALA A 431 12.57 7.05 -14.08
C ALA A 431 13.80 7.93 -13.81
N ARG A 432 14.82 7.39 -13.13
CA ARG A 432 16.09 8.08 -12.89
C ARG A 432 16.74 8.49 -14.21
N ASP A 433 16.91 7.55 -15.12
CA ASP A 433 17.59 7.79 -16.40
C ASP A 433 16.82 8.83 -17.22
N TRP A 434 15.48 8.68 -17.31
CA TRP A 434 14.63 9.64 -18.02
C TRP A 434 14.70 11.06 -17.44
N PHE A 435 14.60 11.21 -16.13
CA PHE A 435 14.67 12.53 -15.51
C PHE A 435 16.09 13.11 -15.55
N THR A 436 17.13 12.31 -15.44
CA THR A 436 18.52 12.80 -15.58
C THR A 436 18.77 13.35 -16.97
N ASP A 437 18.30 12.68 -18.01
CA ASP A 437 18.48 13.10 -19.40
C ASP A 437 17.70 14.40 -19.71
N HIS A 438 16.51 14.58 -19.13
CA HIS A 438 15.61 15.68 -19.48
C HIS A 438 15.62 16.85 -18.48
N LEU A 439 16.14 16.67 -17.26
CA LEU A 439 16.26 17.73 -16.26
C LEU A 439 17.73 18.12 -16.03
N GLY A 440 18.69 17.25 -16.36
CA GLY A 440 20.12 17.47 -16.09
C GLY A 440 20.84 18.44 -17.02
N THR A 441 20.26 18.80 -18.16
CA THR A 441 20.86 19.74 -19.10
C THR A 441 20.56 21.19 -18.69
N ARG A 442 21.46 21.82 -17.91
CA ARG A 442 21.52 23.29 -17.89
C ARG A 442 21.88 23.72 -19.31
N VAL A 443 20.90 24.26 -20.04
CA VAL A 443 21.21 25.05 -21.22
C VAL A 443 22.05 26.23 -20.74
N SER A 444 23.34 26.23 -21.10
CA SER A 444 24.32 27.28 -20.89
C SER A 444 23.96 28.53 -21.68
#